data_58f5b4e696405f78ee4ecb64a9edc9f3
#
_entry.id   58f5b4e696405f78ee4ecb64a9edc9f3
#
_cell.length_a   1.000
_cell.length_b   1.000
_cell.length_c   1.000
_cell.angle_alpha   90.00
_cell.angle_beta   90.00
_cell.angle_gamma   90.00
#
_symmetry.space_group_name_H-M   'P 1'
#
loop_
_entity.id
_entity.type
_entity.pdbx_description
1 polymer ?
#
loop_
_entity_poly.entity_id
_entity_poly.type
_entity_poly.pdbx_seq_one_letter_code
_entity_poly.pdbx_strand_id
1 'polypeptide(L)'
;MKTTFAERLRESRKNKGLSQKALGEMVGVSQAAIQKLEKGIAISSSYTSQIAAALGVPSIWLATGEDKGGESIPDESKWGKVSPWDSNTPLDDDEVEVHFLKDIEFACGDGTYGSDDHNGFMLRFSKSTLRRVGANTDGSGVLCFPATGNSMEPVIPDGTTVAVDTNNKKVIDGKLYAINHGGLKRIKQLYKMPNNQISIRSFNKDEFMDQEVPSQEIEVIGRVFWYSVIL
;
A
#
# COMPACT_ATOMS: atom_id res chain seq x y z
N MET A 1 15.25 -6.61 37.09
CA MET A 1 13.91 -6.45 37.76
C MET A 1 12.97 -5.77 36.79
N LYS A 2 11.77 -6.29 36.55
CA LYS A 2 10.78 -5.59 35.72
C LYS A 2 10.25 -4.40 36.52
N THR A 3 10.43 -3.19 36.00
CA THR A 3 9.89 -1.96 36.61
C THR A 3 8.38 -1.94 36.49
N THR A 4 7.70 -1.42 37.52
CA THR A 4 6.25 -1.29 37.52
C THR A 4 5.79 -0.09 36.65
N PHE A 5 4.50 -0.06 36.26
CA PHE A 5 3.91 1.10 35.57
C PHE A 5 4.19 2.40 36.33
N ALA A 6 3.97 2.38 37.66
CA ALA A 6 4.15 3.55 38.53
C ALA A 6 5.60 4.07 38.52
N GLU A 7 6.56 3.17 38.56
CA GLU A 7 8.00 3.53 38.49
C GLU A 7 8.36 4.12 37.13
N ARG A 8 7.94 3.49 36.04
CA ARG A 8 8.20 3.99 34.68
C ARG A 8 7.58 5.38 34.46
N LEU A 9 6.33 5.56 34.87
CA LEU A 9 5.65 6.86 34.80
C LEU A 9 6.41 7.94 35.58
N ARG A 10 6.78 7.66 36.83
CA ARG A 10 7.48 8.60 37.69
C ARG A 10 8.87 8.96 37.15
N GLU A 11 9.59 7.97 36.64
CA GLU A 11 10.93 8.16 36.07
C GLU A 11 10.86 8.99 34.79
N SER A 12 9.99 8.63 33.84
CA SER A 12 9.80 9.37 32.59
C SER A 12 9.40 10.83 32.83
N ARG A 13 8.49 11.07 33.79
CA ARG A 13 8.10 12.42 34.16
C ARG A 13 9.28 13.23 34.72
N LYS A 14 10.06 12.64 35.61
CA LYS A 14 11.25 13.29 36.20
C LYS A 14 12.30 13.59 35.15
N ASN A 15 12.57 12.65 34.23
CA ASN A 15 13.51 12.82 33.14
C ASN A 15 13.11 13.96 32.21
N LYS A 16 11.79 14.22 32.08
CA LYS A 16 11.26 15.33 31.31
C LYS A 16 11.16 16.65 32.11
N GLY A 17 11.57 16.64 33.37
CA GLY A 17 11.54 17.82 34.25
C GLY A 17 10.16 18.31 34.64
N LEU A 18 9.12 17.46 34.48
CA LEU A 18 7.74 17.84 34.73
C LEU A 18 7.32 17.60 36.19
N SER A 19 6.54 18.53 36.79
CA SER A 19 5.82 18.27 38.04
C SER A 19 4.59 17.39 37.77
N GLN A 20 4.06 16.72 38.80
CA GLN A 20 2.80 15.95 38.69
C GLN A 20 1.63 16.85 38.25
N LYS A 21 1.62 18.11 38.71
CA LYS A 21 0.64 19.10 38.33
C LYS A 21 0.74 19.44 36.83
N ALA A 22 1.96 19.74 36.36
CA ALA A 22 2.20 20.08 34.96
C ALA A 22 1.83 18.93 34.01
N LEU A 23 2.19 17.67 34.36
CA LEU A 23 1.77 16.53 33.58
C LEU A 23 0.25 16.36 33.59
N GLY A 24 -0.41 16.55 34.71
CA GLY A 24 -1.87 16.49 34.81
C GLY A 24 -2.56 17.52 33.91
N GLU A 25 -2.09 18.76 33.91
CA GLU A 25 -2.57 19.80 33.02
C GLU A 25 -2.39 19.50 31.54
N MET A 26 -1.24 18.95 31.16
CA MET A 26 -0.95 18.55 29.76
C MET A 26 -1.89 17.47 29.21
N VAL A 27 -2.33 16.54 30.08
CA VAL A 27 -3.15 15.39 29.66
C VAL A 27 -4.62 15.52 30.10
N GLY A 28 -5.00 16.66 30.68
CA GLY A 28 -6.38 16.93 31.07
C GLY A 28 -6.84 16.14 32.29
N VAL A 29 -5.95 15.80 33.23
CA VAL A 29 -6.29 15.10 34.49
C VAL A 29 -5.79 15.87 35.72
N SER A 30 -6.36 15.58 36.86
CA SER A 30 -5.93 16.22 38.11
C SER A 30 -4.56 15.75 38.58
N GLN A 31 -3.82 16.60 39.30
CA GLN A 31 -2.57 16.20 39.95
C GLN A 31 -2.75 14.95 40.84
N ALA A 32 -3.89 14.86 41.55
CA ALA A 32 -4.21 13.73 42.43
C ALA A 32 -4.34 12.40 41.61
N ALA A 33 -4.79 12.45 40.36
CA ALA A 33 -4.86 11.29 39.48
C ALA A 33 -3.44 10.81 39.10
N ILE A 34 -2.56 11.73 38.73
CA ILE A 34 -1.16 11.40 38.45
C ILE A 34 -0.46 10.81 39.68
N GLN A 35 -0.72 11.42 40.86
CA GLN A 35 -0.17 10.94 42.12
C GLN A 35 -0.61 9.50 42.46
N LYS A 36 -1.90 9.18 42.24
CA LYS A 36 -2.43 7.81 42.44
C LYS A 36 -1.77 6.77 41.50
N LEU A 37 -1.55 7.14 40.24
CA LEU A 37 -0.85 6.31 39.28
C LEU A 37 0.60 6.07 39.68
N GLU A 38 1.32 7.10 40.12
CA GLU A 38 2.72 6.98 40.59
C GLU A 38 2.89 6.27 41.94
N LYS A 39 1.82 6.16 42.74
CA LYS A 39 1.81 5.35 43.96
C LYS A 39 1.41 3.88 43.72
N GLY A 40 1.08 3.51 42.48
CA GLY A 40 0.63 2.16 42.16
C GLY A 40 -0.77 1.81 42.68
N ILE A 41 -1.55 2.81 43.13
CA ILE A 41 -2.94 2.65 43.63
C ILE A 41 -3.86 2.33 42.42
N ALA A 42 -3.54 2.85 41.24
CA ALA A 42 -4.16 2.50 39.99
C ALA A 42 -3.09 1.87 39.06
N ILE A 43 -3.39 0.70 38.51
CA ILE A 43 -2.46 -0.10 37.70
C ILE A 43 -2.44 0.37 36.24
N SER A 44 -3.53 1.02 35.79
CA SER A 44 -3.69 1.54 34.43
C SER A 44 -4.63 2.74 34.44
N SER A 45 -4.64 3.50 33.36
CA SER A 45 -5.52 4.65 33.15
C SER A 45 -5.98 4.68 31.71
N SER A 46 -7.23 5.13 31.48
CA SER A 46 -7.72 5.45 30.12
C SER A 46 -6.89 6.54 29.44
N TYR A 47 -6.11 7.29 30.23
CA TYR A 47 -5.20 8.34 29.76
C TYR A 47 -3.77 7.88 29.53
N THR A 48 -3.49 6.56 29.58
CA THR A 48 -2.12 6.03 29.41
C THR A 48 -1.49 6.49 28.09
N SER A 49 -2.24 6.49 26.99
CA SER A 49 -1.76 6.93 25.68
C SER A 49 -1.41 8.43 25.66
N GLN A 50 -2.26 9.29 26.23
CA GLN A 50 -2.01 10.73 26.34
C GLN A 50 -0.82 11.03 27.25
N ILE A 51 -0.71 10.30 28.37
CA ILE A 51 0.44 10.40 29.29
C ILE A 51 1.72 10.00 28.58
N ALA A 52 1.71 8.89 27.84
CA ALA A 52 2.87 8.41 27.10
C ALA A 52 3.30 9.43 26.02
N ALA A 53 2.35 9.98 25.26
CA ALA A 53 2.60 11.03 24.27
C ALA A 53 3.18 12.30 24.94
N ALA A 54 2.61 12.75 26.05
CA ALA A 54 3.10 13.90 26.80
C ALA A 54 4.53 13.68 27.32
N LEU A 55 4.88 12.46 27.68
CA LEU A 55 6.23 12.08 28.15
C LEU A 55 7.20 11.76 27.02
N GLY A 56 6.73 11.52 25.79
CA GLY A 56 7.55 11.14 24.65
C GLY A 56 8.06 9.70 24.74
N VAL A 57 7.28 8.80 25.33
CA VAL A 57 7.59 7.38 25.48
C VAL A 57 6.54 6.51 24.79
N PRO A 58 6.87 5.30 24.29
CA PRO A 58 5.89 4.39 23.73
C PRO A 58 4.82 4.00 24.78
N SER A 59 3.54 4.07 24.39
CA SER A 59 2.44 3.74 25.29
C SER A 59 2.45 2.28 25.77
N ILE A 60 2.86 1.36 24.90
CA ILE A 60 3.03 -0.07 25.23
C ILE A 60 4.15 -0.23 26.26
N TRP A 61 5.30 0.43 26.08
CA TRP A 61 6.39 0.37 27.05
C TRP A 61 5.94 0.95 28.40
N LEU A 62 5.26 2.10 28.39
CA LEU A 62 4.76 2.69 29.62
C LEU A 62 3.80 1.73 30.35
N ALA A 63 2.91 1.06 29.61
CA ALA A 63 1.92 0.14 30.17
C ALA A 63 2.52 -1.18 30.67
N THR A 64 3.42 -1.81 29.89
CA THR A 64 3.85 -3.19 30.13
C THR A 64 5.32 -3.33 30.55
N GLY A 65 6.14 -2.30 30.28
CA GLY A 65 7.60 -2.36 30.43
C GLY A 65 8.28 -3.18 29.35
N GLU A 66 7.53 -3.71 28.39
CA GLU A 66 8.10 -4.36 27.24
C GLU A 66 8.38 -3.29 26.19
N ASP A 67 9.63 -3.15 25.83
CA ASP A 67 10.06 -2.41 24.67
C ASP A 67 9.76 -3.29 23.43
N LYS A 68 8.49 -3.55 23.19
CA LYS A 68 8.04 -3.94 21.85
C LYS A 68 8.12 -2.66 21.06
N GLY A 69 9.35 -2.34 20.62
CA GLY A 69 9.62 -1.17 19.84
C GLY A 69 8.48 -0.95 18.86
N GLY A 70 7.66 0.04 19.12
CA GLY A 70 7.06 0.75 18.02
C GLY A 70 8.28 1.04 17.17
N GLU A 71 8.30 0.52 15.94
CA GLU A 71 9.41 0.72 15.03
C GLU A 71 9.71 2.22 15.06
N SER A 72 10.70 2.59 15.87
CA SER A 72 11.25 3.93 15.82
C SER A 72 11.70 4.05 14.38
N ILE A 73 11.19 5.06 13.68
CA ILE A 73 11.68 5.37 12.33
C ILE A 73 13.20 5.18 12.43
N PRO A 74 13.78 4.27 11.64
CA PRO A 74 15.21 4.02 11.72
C PRO A 74 15.96 5.34 11.57
N ASP A 75 17.07 5.51 12.26
CA ASP A 75 17.94 6.68 12.11
C ASP A 75 18.17 6.96 10.63
N GLU A 76 18.11 8.21 10.21
CA GLU A 76 18.29 8.64 8.80
C GLU A 76 19.54 8.01 8.15
N SER A 77 20.59 7.75 8.93
CA SER A 77 21.79 7.07 8.43
C SER A 77 21.54 5.63 7.98
N LYS A 78 20.42 5.03 8.42
CA LYS A 78 19.97 3.67 8.05
C LYS A 78 18.94 3.66 6.94
N TRP A 79 18.48 4.83 6.51
CA TRP A 79 17.59 4.91 5.36
C TRP A 79 18.37 4.62 4.10
N GLY A 80 17.76 3.84 3.22
CA GLY A 80 18.31 3.67 1.87
C GLY A 80 18.37 5.03 1.19
N LYS A 81 19.50 5.35 0.58
CA LYS A 81 19.62 6.56 -0.23
C LYS A 81 18.67 6.43 -1.42
N VAL A 82 17.75 7.38 -1.57
CA VAL A 82 17.01 7.54 -2.81
C VAL A 82 17.95 8.17 -3.81
N SER A 83 18.39 7.43 -4.81
CA SER A 83 19.13 7.98 -5.94
C SER A 83 18.11 8.54 -6.94
N PRO A 84 18.07 9.85 -7.19
CA PRO A 84 17.24 10.38 -8.25
C PRO A 84 17.72 9.82 -9.59
N TRP A 85 16.79 9.42 -10.44
CA TRP A 85 17.10 8.91 -11.76
C TRP A 85 16.41 9.73 -12.85
N ASP A 86 17.03 9.79 -14.02
CA ASP A 86 16.52 10.38 -15.25
C ASP A 86 16.80 9.44 -16.44
N SER A 87 16.45 9.87 -17.65
CA SER A 87 16.67 9.09 -18.87
C SER A 87 18.14 8.71 -19.16
N ASN A 88 19.11 9.37 -18.51
CA ASN A 88 20.53 9.12 -18.68
C ASN A 88 21.14 8.30 -17.53
N THR A 89 20.37 8.04 -16.49
CA THR A 89 20.83 7.25 -15.36
C THR A 89 20.86 5.77 -15.74
N PRO A 90 22.03 5.08 -15.69
CA PRO A 90 22.12 3.66 -15.98
C PRO A 90 21.17 2.83 -15.09
N LEU A 91 20.68 1.71 -15.63
CA LEU A 91 19.93 0.73 -14.84
C LEU A 91 20.88 -0.01 -13.91
N ASP A 92 20.45 -0.19 -12.67
CA ASP A 92 21.13 -1.09 -11.76
C ASP A 92 20.87 -2.56 -12.16
N ASP A 93 21.77 -3.48 -11.78
CA ASP A 93 21.69 -4.90 -12.14
C ASP A 93 20.38 -5.58 -11.69
N ASP A 94 19.73 -5.04 -10.66
CA ASP A 94 18.47 -5.55 -10.10
C ASP A 94 17.23 -4.77 -10.57
N GLU A 95 17.37 -3.84 -11.51
CA GLU A 95 16.29 -3.06 -12.11
C GLU A 95 15.99 -3.51 -13.55
N VAL A 96 14.80 -3.16 -14.00
CA VAL A 96 14.34 -3.32 -15.39
C VAL A 96 13.39 -2.19 -15.76
N GLU A 97 13.49 -1.71 -16.98
CA GLU A 97 12.55 -0.75 -17.55
C GLU A 97 11.42 -1.46 -18.27
N VAL A 98 10.21 -0.98 -18.06
CA VAL A 98 9.00 -1.44 -18.75
C VAL A 98 8.31 -0.26 -19.43
N HIS A 99 7.70 -0.53 -20.57
CA HIS A 99 7.04 0.51 -21.37
C HIS A 99 5.81 1.06 -20.66
N PHE A 100 5.70 2.39 -20.69
CA PHE A 100 4.51 3.11 -20.26
C PHE A 100 3.75 3.58 -21.51
N LEU A 101 2.60 2.97 -21.75
CA LEU A 101 1.74 3.24 -22.90
C LEU A 101 0.76 4.37 -22.60
N LYS A 102 0.23 5.02 -23.64
CA LYS A 102 -0.71 6.13 -23.47
C LYS A 102 -2.03 5.70 -22.83
N ASP A 103 -2.49 4.50 -23.19
CA ASP A 103 -3.73 3.93 -22.68
C ASP A 103 -3.77 2.40 -22.89
N ILE A 104 -4.86 1.77 -22.44
CA ILE A 104 -5.07 0.33 -22.56
C ILE A 104 -5.27 -0.11 -24.03
N GLU A 105 -5.73 0.76 -24.91
CA GLU A 105 -5.96 0.44 -26.33
C GLU A 105 -4.64 0.14 -27.03
N PHE A 106 -3.57 0.89 -26.72
CA PHE A 106 -2.23 0.62 -27.22
C PHE A 106 -1.64 -0.67 -26.64
N ALA A 107 -2.01 -1.01 -25.41
CA ALA A 107 -1.52 -2.23 -24.75
C ALA A 107 -1.96 -3.52 -25.46
N CYS A 108 -2.98 -3.45 -26.32
CA CYS A 108 -3.67 -4.62 -26.88
C CYS A 108 -3.76 -4.60 -28.40
N GLY A 109 -2.99 -3.76 -29.08
CA GLY A 109 -2.88 -3.75 -30.54
C GLY A 109 -2.20 -5.00 -31.08
N ASP A 110 -2.30 -5.25 -32.40
CA ASP A 110 -1.86 -6.47 -33.12
C ASP A 110 -0.34 -6.72 -33.14
N GLY A 111 0.31 -6.63 -31.95
CA GLY A 111 1.63 -7.23 -31.73
C GLY A 111 2.85 -6.50 -32.33
N THR A 112 2.68 -5.38 -32.99
CA THR A 112 3.77 -4.51 -33.42
C THR A 112 3.79 -3.27 -32.54
N TYR A 113 4.55 -3.33 -31.44
CA TYR A 113 4.89 -2.14 -30.67
C TYR A 113 5.82 -1.27 -31.53
N GLY A 114 5.25 -0.41 -32.35
CA GLY A 114 5.99 0.60 -33.09
C GLY A 114 6.60 1.60 -32.12
N SER A 115 7.77 2.12 -32.44
CA SER A 115 8.47 3.14 -31.64
C SER A 115 7.65 4.43 -31.42
N ASP A 116 6.53 4.58 -32.09
CA ASP A 116 5.67 5.78 -32.03
C ASP A 116 4.56 5.70 -30.98
N ASP A 117 4.33 4.51 -30.38
CA ASP A 117 3.25 4.26 -29.41
C ASP A 117 3.66 4.51 -27.97
N HIS A 118 4.94 4.77 -27.75
CA HIS A 118 5.45 5.06 -26.42
C HIS A 118 5.23 6.53 -26.09
N ASN A 119 4.71 6.76 -24.88
CA ASN A 119 4.61 8.11 -24.31
C ASN A 119 5.99 8.72 -24.03
N GLY A 120 7.06 8.08 -24.53
CA GLY A 120 8.44 8.44 -24.24
C GLY A 120 8.86 8.12 -22.81
N PHE A 121 7.98 7.47 -22.04
CA PHE A 121 8.17 7.16 -20.64
C PHE A 121 8.43 5.66 -20.44
N MET A 122 9.40 5.37 -19.60
CA MET A 122 9.67 4.04 -19.07
C MET A 122 9.48 4.07 -17.57
N LEU A 123 8.91 3.01 -17.01
CA LEU A 123 8.87 2.82 -15.56
C LEU A 123 9.93 1.82 -15.15
N ARG A 124 10.62 2.08 -14.03
CA ARG A 124 11.62 1.17 -13.47
C ARG A 124 10.98 0.31 -12.39
N PHE A 125 11.17 -1.00 -12.51
CA PHE A 125 10.80 -1.98 -11.49
C PHE A 125 12.02 -2.72 -11.01
N SER A 126 12.07 -3.02 -9.70
CA SER A 126 13.07 -3.96 -9.25
C SER A 126 12.71 -5.38 -9.70
N LYS A 127 13.71 -6.15 -10.13
CA LYS A 127 13.55 -7.57 -10.48
C LYS A 127 12.97 -8.40 -9.34
N SER A 128 13.24 -7.96 -8.08
CA SER A 128 12.66 -8.58 -6.89
C SER A 128 11.13 -8.40 -6.81
N THR A 129 10.61 -7.23 -7.19
CA THR A 129 9.17 -6.97 -7.26
C THR A 129 8.51 -7.85 -8.30
N LEU A 130 9.07 -7.93 -9.52
CA LEU A 130 8.54 -8.77 -10.59
C LEU A 130 8.56 -10.25 -10.20
N ARG A 131 9.65 -10.72 -9.61
CA ARG A 131 9.76 -12.11 -9.11
C ARG A 131 8.70 -12.45 -8.07
N ARG A 132 8.42 -11.52 -7.13
CA ARG A 132 7.41 -11.72 -6.07
C ARG A 132 6.00 -11.89 -6.62
N VAL A 133 5.68 -11.24 -7.73
CA VAL A 133 4.35 -11.33 -8.37
C VAL A 133 4.28 -12.40 -9.45
N GLY A 134 5.41 -13.04 -9.78
CA GLY A 134 5.51 -14.09 -10.78
C GLY A 134 5.58 -13.58 -12.22
N ALA A 135 5.89 -12.30 -12.41
CA ALA A 135 6.18 -11.74 -13.73
C ALA A 135 7.62 -11.97 -14.14
N ASN A 136 7.91 -11.89 -15.44
CA ASN A 136 9.25 -12.03 -15.95
C ASN A 136 10.17 -10.93 -15.46
N THR A 137 11.34 -11.31 -14.96
CA THR A 137 12.29 -10.36 -14.36
C THR A 137 13.08 -9.52 -15.37
N ASP A 138 12.95 -9.84 -16.65
CA ASP A 138 13.45 -9.03 -17.76
C ASP A 138 12.44 -7.98 -18.25
N GLY A 139 11.24 -7.91 -17.60
CA GLY A 139 10.16 -7.01 -17.96
C GLY A 139 9.33 -7.45 -19.16
N SER A 140 9.68 -8.56 -19.81
CA SER A 140 8.93 -9.04 -20.97
C SER A 140 7.49 -9.41 -20.59
N GLY A 141 6.53 -8.90 -21.37
CA GLY A 141 5.11 -9.07 -21.09
C GLY A 141 4.56 -8.19 -19.96
N VAL A 142 5.36 -7.27 -19.40
CA VAL A 142 4.87 -6.25 -18.45
C VAL A 142 4.56 -4.98 -19.21
N LEU A 143 3.34 -4.46 -19.01
CA LEU A 143 2.85 -3.23 -19.61
C LEU A 143 2.33 -2.29 -18.53
N CYS A 144 2.61 -1.00 -18.67
CA CYS A 144 2.08 0.04 -17.80
C CYS A 144 1.27 1.05 -18.62
N PHE A 145 0.14 1.49 -18.06
CA PHE A 145 -0.72 2.51 -18.68
C PHE A 145 -1.61 3.14 -17.63
N PRO A 146 -2.19 4.34 -17.88
CA PRO A 146 -3.17 4.93 -16.99
C PRO A 146 -4.50 4.20 -17.10
N ALA A 147 -5.10 3.85 -15.96
CA ALA A 147 -6.48 3.40 -15.88
C ALA A 147 -7.42 4.60 -16.05
N THR A 148 -8.46 4.46 -16.86
CA THR A 148 -9.45 5.51 -17.11
C THR A 148 -10.82 5.10 -16.61
N GLY A 149 -11.58 6.10 -16.11
CA GLY A 149 -12.95 5.94 -15.62
C GLY A 149 -13.02 5.52 -14.14
N ASN A 150 -14.23 5.63 -13.59
CA ASN A 150 -14.51 5.50 -12.16
C ASN A 150 -14.97 4.10 -11.73
N SER A 151 -15.01 3.12 -12.64
CA SER A 151 -15.59 1.80 -12.33
C SER A 151 -14.83 1.01 -11.26
N MET A 152 -13.57 1.33 -11.04
CA MET A 152 -12.70 0.68 -10.06
C MET A 152 -12.42 1.54 -8.83
N GLU A 153 -13.09 2.67 -8.69
CA GLU A 153 -13.05 3.49 -7.49
C GLU A 153 -13.73 2.78 -6.31
N PRO A 154 -13.30 3.06 -5.06
CA PRO A 154 -12.18 3.93 -4.67
C PRO A 154 -10.80 3.26 -4.72
N VAL A 155 -10.69 2.00 -5.16
CA VAL A 155 -9.44 1.23 -5.10
C VAL A 155 -8.45 1.66 -6.18
N ILE A 156 -8.95 1.89 -7.40
CA ILE A 156 -8.16 2.40 -8.53
C ILE A 156 -8.89 3.64 -9.04
N PRO A 157 -8.52 4.84 -8.57
CA PRO A 157 -9.06 6.10 -9.09
C PRO A 157 -8.74 6.33 -10.56
N ASP A 158 -9.51 7.19 -11.21
CA ASP A 158 -9.24 7.64 -12.56
C ASP A 158 -7.82 8.22 -12.69
N GLY A 159 -7.13 7.93 -13.80
CA GLY A 159 -5.75 8.37 -14.04
C GLY A 159 -4.67 7.57 -13.29
N THR A 160 -5.04 6.59 -12.47
CA THR A 160 -4.08 5.72 -11.75
C THR A 160 -3.22 4.94 -12.74
N THR A 161 -1.90 4.98 -12.57
CA THR A 161 -1.01 4.11 -13.34
C THR A 161 -1.11 2.67 -12.85
N VAL A 162 -1.34 1.73 -13.76
CA VAL A 162 -1.39 0.30 -13.49
C VAL A 162 -0.30 -0.45 -14.23
N ALA A 163 0.18 -1.55 -13.64
CA ALA A 163 1.08 -2.50 -14.30
C ALA A 163 0.38 -3.86 -14.45
N VAL A 164 0.46 -4.42 -15.65
CA VAL A 164 -0.21 -5.65 -16.09
C VAL A 164 0.82 -6.65 -16.58
N ASP A 165 0.74 -7.87 -16.09
CA ASP A 165 1.50 -9.02 -16.61
C ASP A 165 0.64 -9.75 -17.65
N THR A 166 0.97 -9.57 -18.93
CA THR A 166 0.25 -10.17 -20.06
C THR A 166 0.53 -11.66 -20.25
N ASN A 167 1.55 -12.20 -19.58
CA ASN A 167 1.84 -13.63 -19.54
C ASN A 167 0.94 -14.37 -18.55
N ASN A 168 0.30 -13.65 -17.63
CA ASN A 168 -0.53 -14.19 -16.57
C ASN A 168 -2.02 -13.99 -16.85
N LYS A 169 -2.58 -14.86 -17.69
CA LYS A 169 -3.98 -14.79 -18.16
C LYS A 169 -4.92 -15.73 -17.39
N LYS A 170 -4.39 -16.59 -16.51
CA LYS A 170 -5.21 -17.52 -15.74
C LYS A 170 -6.00 -16.78 -14.67
N VAL A 171 -7.32 -16.85 -14.76
CA VAL A 171 -8.22 -16.21 -13.79
C VAL A 171 -8.07 -16.87 -12.41
N ILE A 172 -7.81 -16.06 -11.40
CA ILE A 172 -7.84 -16.39 -9.98
C ILE A 172 -8.89 -15.49 -9.35
N ASP A 173 -9.81 -16.07 -8.59
CA ASP A 173 -10.94 -15.34 -8.02
C ASP A 173 -10.51 -14.16 -7.17
N GLY A 174 -11.17 -13.04 -7.40
CA GLY A 174 -10.92 -11.80 -6.68
C GLY A 174 -9.67 -11.02 -7.11
N LYS A 175 -8.93 -11.48 -8.12
CA LYS A 175 -7.81 -10.70 -8.67
C LYS A 175 -8.27 -9.76 -9.76
N LEU A 176 -7.45 -8.74 -10.01
CA LEU A 176 -7.69 -7.70 -11.02
C LEU A 176 -7.05 -8.09 -12.34
N TYR A 177 -7.77 -7.84 -13.41
CA TYR A 177 -7.33 -8.13 -14.77
C TYR A 177 -7.65 -6.99 -15.71
N ALA A 178 -6.76 -6.75 -16.66
CA ALA A 178 -7.09 -6.09 -17.90
C ALA A 178 -7.79 -7.09 -18.80
N ILE A 179 -8.98 -6.76 -19.30
CA ILE A 179 -9.82 -7.62 -20.13
C ILE A 179 -10.31 -6.88 -21.37
N ASN A 180 -10.60 -7.64 -22.42
CA ASN A 180 -11.41 -7.19 -23.53
C ASN A 180 -12.75 -7.94 -23.49
N HIS A 181 -13.85 -7.21 -23.41
CA HIS A 181 -15.20 -7.76 -23.44
C HIS A 181 -16.07 -6.93 -24.37
N GLY A 182 -16.55 -7.55 -25.43
CA GLY A 182 -17.34 -6.87 -26.43
C GLY A 182 -16.61 -5.73 -27.16
N GLY A 183 -15.29 -5.85 -27.34
CA GLY A 183 -14.45 -4.80 -27.95
C GLY A 183 -14.05 -3.68 -26.98
N LEU A 184 -14.52 -3.72 -25.73
CA LEU A 184 -14.20 -2.72 -24.72
C LEU A 184 -13.13 -3.25 -23.78
N LYS A 185 -12.01 -2.56 -23.71
CA LYS A 185 -10.88 -2.87 -22.82
C LYS A 185 -11.07 -2.18 -21.48
N ARG A 186 -10.99 -2.96 -20.40
CA ARG A 186 -11.32 -2.50 -19.04
C ARG A 186 -10.48 -3.20 -18.00
N ILE A 187 -10.32 -2.55 -16.84
CA ILE A 187 -9.80 -3.21 -15.63
C ILE A 187 -11.00 -3.66 -14.81
N LYS A 188 -11.04 -4.94 -14.44
CA LYS A 188 -12.12 -5.54 -13.66
C LYS A 188 -11.58 -6.60 -12.70
N GLN A 189 -12.35 -6.86 -11.65
CA GLN A 189 -12.13 -7.99 -10.76
C GLN A 189 -12.88 -9.19 -11.32
N LEU A 190 -12.22 -10.35 -11.45
CA LEU A 190 -12.80 -11.54 -12.04
C LEU A 190 -12.99 -12.65 -11.01
N TYR A 191 -14.10 -13.39 -11.17
CA TYR A 191 -14.41 -14.61 -10.42
C TYR A 191 -14.88 -15.69 -11.38
N LYS A 192 -14.41 -16.91 -11.16
CA LYS A 192 -14.92 -18.08 -11.88
C LYS A 192 -16.28 -18.46 -11.32
N MET A 193 -17.21 -18.77 -12.20
CA MET A 193 -18.54 -19.22 -11.88
C MET A 193 -18.78 -20.62 -12.45
N PRO A 194 -19.77 -21.36 -11.94
CA PRO A 194 -20.20 -22.62 -12.56
C PRO A 194 -20.53 -22.47 -14.04
N ASN A 195 -20.58 -23.60 -14.77
CA ASN A 195 -20.93 -23.65 -16.18
C ASN A 195 -20.05 -22.82 -17.11
N ASN A 196 -18.75 -22.74 -16.79
CA ASN A 196 -17.76 -22.00 -17.58
C ASN A 196 -18.09 -20.50 -17.75
N GLN A 197 -18.69 -19.90 -16.73
CA GLN A 197 -18.97 -18.47 -16.67
C GLN A 197 -17.93 -17.72 -15.85
N ILE A 198 -17.83 -16.41 -16.10
CA ILE A 198 -17.01 -15.47 -15.34
C ILE A 198 -17.88 -14.32 -14.88
N SER A 199 -17.80 -14.01 -13.59
CA SER A 199 -18.35 -12.80 -13.02
C SER A 199 -17.33 -11.68 -13.16
N ILE A 200 -17.72 -10.62 -13.85
CA ILE A 200 -16.97 -9.37 -14.07
C ILE A 200 -17.46 -8.37 -13.03
N ARG A 201 -16.59 -7.93 -12.14
CA ARG A 201 -16.96 -7.04 -11.03
C ARG A 201 -16.20 -5.73 -11.05
N SER A 202 -16.91 -4.68 -10.66
CA SER A 202 -16.37 -3.35 -10.38
C SER A 202 -16.28 -3.14 -8.88
N PHE A 203 -15.38 -2.26 -8.42
CA PHE A 203 -15.39 -1.82 -7.02
C PHE A 203 -16.47 -0.75 -6.78
N ASN A 204 -16.70 0.13 -7.75
CA ASN A 204 -17.81 1.09 -7.73
C ASN A 204 -19.13 0.36 -8.06
N LYS A 205 -19.74 -0.22 -7.04
CA LYS A 205 -20.99 -1.00 -7.19
C LYS A 205 -22.23 -0.13 -7.27
N ASP A 206 -22.13 1.13 -6.90
CA ASP A 206 -23.25 2.04 -6.93
C ASP A 206 -23.65 2.40 -8.38
N GLU A 207 -22.65 2.42 -9.28
CA GLU A 207 -22.85 2.75 -10.69
C GLU A 207 -22.69 1.53 -11.62
N PHE A 208 -21.94 0.51 -11.21
CA PHE A 208 -21.58 -0.63 -12.07
C PHE A 208 -21.98 -1.96 -11.42
N MET A 209 -23.03 -2.56 -11.93
CA MET A 209 -23.49 -3.88 -11.49
C MET A 209 -22.54 -4.98 -11.96
N ASP A 210 -22.47 -6.06 -11.17
CA ASP A 210 -21.74 -7.27 -11.54
C ASP A 210 -22.38 -7.91 -12.79
N GLN A 211 -21.56 -8.41 -13.72
CA GLN A 211 -21.99 -9.07 -14.94
C GLN A 211 -21.52 -10.53 -14.93
N GLU A 212 -22.38 -11.45 -15.30
CA GLU A 212 -22.02 -12.86 -15.51
C GLU A 212 -22.08 -13.16 -17.00
N VAL A 213 -20.97 -13.63 -17.56
CA VAL A 213 -20.84 -13.87 -18.99
C VAL A 213 -20.09 -15.18 -19.25
N PRO A 214 -20.36 -15.85 -20.38
CA PRO A 214 -19.57 -17.00 -20.80
C PRO A 214 -18.08 -16.65 -20.89
N SER A 215 -17.21 -17.56 -20.46
CA SER A 215 -15.75 -17.30 -20.46
C SER A 215 -15.19 -17.02 -21.87
N GLN A 216 -15.85 -17.49 -22.92
CA GLN A 216 -15.46 -17.29 -24.32
C GLN A 216 -15.68 -15.84 -24.79
N GLU A 217 -16.55 -15.07 -24.11
CA GLU A 217 -16.85 -13.67 -24.44
C GLU A 217 -15.82 -12.69 -23.85
N ILE A 218 -14.92 -13.19 -22.99
CA ILE A 218 -13.87 -12.40 -22.36
C ILE A 218 -12.51 -12.83 -22.88
N GLU A 219 -11.76 -11.89 -23.39
CA GLU A 219 -10.34 -12.03 -23.58
C GLU A 219 -9.61 -11.45 -22.36
N VAL A 220 -8.90 -12.29 -21.62
CA VAL A 220 -8.02 -11.83 -20.53
C VAL A 220 -6.71 -11.36 -21.13
N ILE A 221 -6.45 -10.07 -21.09
CA ILE A 221 -5.22 -9.44 -21.59
C ILE A 221 -4.07 -9.77 -20.65
N GLY A 222 -4.28 -9.60 -19.33
CA GLY A 222 -3.28 -9.92 -18.33
C GLY A 222 -3.74 -9.57 -16.92
N ARG A 223 -2.96 -10.03 -15.93
CA ARG A 223 -3.24 -9.75 -14.52
C ARG A 223 -2.63 -8.42 -14.08
N VAL A 224 -3.43 -7.55 -13.48
CA VAL A 224 -2.93 -6.35 -12.80
C VAL A 224 -2.23 -6.78 -11.51
N PHE A 225 -0.98 -6.38 -11.32
CA PHE A 225 -0.19 -6.74 -10.15
C PHE A 225 0.31 -5.53 -9.35
N TRP A 226 0.25 -4.35 -9.93
CA TRP A 226 0.72 -3.12 -9.29
C TRP A 226 -0.09 -1.92 -9.78
N TYR A 227 -0.25 -0.92 -8.93
CA TYR A 227 -0.78 0.39 -9.29
C TYR A 227 -0.17 1.49 -8.42
N SER A 228 -0.13 2.71 -8.96
CA SER A 228 0.38 3.90 -8.28
C SER A 228 -0.57 5.06 -8.48
N VAL A 229 -0.97 5.65 -7.37
CA VAL A 229 -1.87 6.81 -7.33
C VAL A 229 -1.05 8.05 -7.03
N ILE A 230 -1.26 9.11 -7.79
CA ILE A 230 -0.75 10.46 -7.48
C ILE A 230 -1.92 11.21 -6.84
N LEU A 231 -1.74 11.69 -5.63
CA LEU A 231 -2.74 12.43 -4.85
C LEU A 231 -2.66 13.92 -5.13
#